data_8ceb7bd99ca20916abf7bbb1eb1a9559
#
_entry.id   8ceb7bd99ca20916abf7bbb1eb1a9559
#
_cell.length_a   1.000
_cell.length_b   1.000
_cell.length_c   1.000
_cell.angle_alpha   90.00
_cell.angle_beta   90.00
_cell.angle_gamma   90.00
#
_symmetry.space_group_name_H-M   'P 1'
#
loop_
_entity.id
_entity.type
_entity.pdbx_description
1 polymer ?
#
loop_
_entity_poly.entity_id
_entity_poly.type
_entity_poly.pdbx_seq_one_letter_code
_entity_poly.pdbx_strand_id
1 'polypeptide(L)'
;MSGLFFDNWDTPVFRPPSESGSFILRVTRGCAHNSCTYCNMYRGVRFEKLSDDEIMRQIAMAYSVDRDGVRRVFLADGDALVLPTERLLRILETLRKYFPNLTRVSSYAAPGDILRKSLDELKQLKEAGLTMLYYGMESGDSKTLKDIRKGVNGEQSIEVGKRVRAAGMDLSIIIILGIAGAPGSMRHALATAQ
;
A
#
# COMPACT_ATOMS: atom_id res chain seq x y z
N MET A 1 -9.77 -4.40 22.18
CA MET A 1 -8.37 -4.81 22.44
C MET A 1 -7.48 -4.02 21.49
N SER A 2 -6.60 -3.19 22.05
CA SER A 2 -5.67 -2.33 21.31
C SER A 2 -4.74 -3.20 20.48
N GLY A 3 -4.56 -2.82 19.22
CA GLY A 3 -3.77 -3.57 18.25
C GLY A 3 -2.40 -3.98 18.77
N LEU A 4 -1.91 -5.10 18.27
CA LEU A 4 -0.54 -5.59 18.45
C LEU A 4 0.43 -4.54 17.88
N PHE A 5 0.85 -3.61 18.72
CA PHE A 5 1.79 -2.55 18.36
C PHE A 5 3.17 -2.90 18.88
N PHE A 6 4.08 -3.07 17.98
CA PHE A 6 5.51 -3.05 18.27
C PHE A 6 6.00 -1.62 18.03
N ASP A 7 5.78 -0.74 19.02
CA ASP A 7 6.06 0.71 18.92
C ASP A 7 7.56 1.08 19.02
N ASN A 8 8.47 0.14 18.82
CA ASN A 8 9.91 0.43 18.73
C ASN A 8 10.37 0.65 17.27
N TRP A 9 9.54 1.34 16.46
CA TRP A 9 9.98 1.78 15.17
C TRP A 9 10.79 3.07 15.30
N ASP A 10 11.99 3.07 14.74
CA ASP A 10 12.87 4.26 14.65
C ASP A 10 12.34 5.37 13.72
N THR A 11 11.27 5.07 12.97
CA THR A 11 10.58 6.00 12.07
C THR A 11 9.06 5.78 12.15
N PRO A 12 8.24 6.84 11.94
CA PRO A 12 6.80 6.72 11.94
C PRO A 12 6.30 5.70 10.91
N VAL A 13 5.27 4.92 11.27
CA VAL A 13 4.57 4.01 10.38
C VAL A 13 3.14 4.51 10.21
N PHE A 14 2.71 4.62 8.97
CA PHE A 14 1.39 5.12 8.61
C PHE A 14 0.52 3.99 8.07
N ARG A 15 -0.76 4.04 8.40
CA ARG A 15 -1.78 3.12 7.89
C ARG A 15 -3.11 3.83 7.70
N PRO A 16 -4.01 3.33 6.85
CA PRO A 16 -5.38 3.85 6.77
C PRO A 16 -6.13 3.62 8.09
N PRO A 17 -7.06 4.50 8.50
CA PRO A 17 -7.88 4.31 9.70
C PRO A 17 -8.63 2.97 9.72
N SER A 18 -9.06 2.48 8.55
CA SER A 18 -9.73 1.17 8.39
C SER A 18 -8.84 -0.03 8.74
N GLU A 19 -7.53 0.16 8.80
CA GLU A 19 -6.53 -0.84 9.20
C GLU A 19 -6.08 -0.71 10.66
N SER A 20 -6.78 0.08 11.49
CA SER A 20 -6.44 0.29 12.91
C SER A 20 -6.34 -0.99 13.72
N GLY A 21 -7.10 -2.03 13.38
CA GLY A 21 -7.06 -3.35 14.02
C GLY A 21 -6.22 -4.39 13.28
N SER A 22 -5.43 -4.01 12.29
CA SER A 22 -4.57 -4.95 11.55
C SER A 22 -3.20 -5.05 12.19
N PHE A 23 -2.61 -6.24 12.18
CA PHE A 23 -1.19 -6.39 12.47
C PHE A 23 -0.39 -5.66 11.38
N ILE A 24 0.49 -4.75 11.78
CA ILE A 24 1.37 -4.04 10.86
C ILE A 24 2.63 -4.87 10.65
N LEU A 25 2.83 -5.33 9.43
CA LEU A 25 4.06 -5.98 9.01
C LEU A 25 4.84 -5.03 8.13
N ARG A 26 5.93 -4.51 8.63
CA ARG A 26 6.80 -3.63 7.87
C ARG A 26 7.65 -4.45 6.92
N VAL A 27 7.51 -4.23 5.61
CA VAL A 27 8.27 -4.94 4.56
C VAL A 27 9.24 -4.03 3.82
N THR A 28 8.99 -2.72 3.90
CA THR A 28 9.89 -1.66 3.44
C THR A 28 10.01 -0.61 4.53
N ARG A 29 11.00 0.28 4.44
CA ARG A 29 11.10 1.52 5.22
C ARG A 29 10.99 2.70 4.28
N GLY A 30 10.14 3.68 4.61
CA GLY A 30 9.95 4.87 3.80
C GLY A 30 9.09 4.62 2.56
N CYS A 31 9.19 5.53 1.60
CA CYS A 31 8.45 5.48 0.34
C CYS A 31 9.43 5.50 -0.84
N ALA A 32 9.31 4.54 -1.76
CA ALA A 32 10.19 4.44 -2.93
C ALA A 32 10.06 5.64 -3.88
N HIS A 33 8.86 6.20 -4.01
CA HIS A 33 8.62 7.38 -4.85
C HIS A 33 9.08 8.68 -4.17
N ASN A 34 8.68 8.92 -2.93
CA ASN A 34 9.02 10.03 -2.00
C ASN A 34 9.23 11.43 -2.62
N SER A 35 8.61 11.71 -3.79
CA SER A 35 8.77 12.94 -4.57
C SER A 35 7.52 13.83 -4.57
N CYS A 36 6.39 13.34 -4.06
CA CYS A 36 5.12 14.08 -4.04
C CYS A 36 5.26 15.37 -3.22
N THR A 37 4.88 16.52 -3.82
CA THR A 37 5.11 17.83 -3.20
C THR A 37 4.24 18.10 -1.97
N TYR A 38 3.10 17.43 -1.85
CA TYR A 38 2.15 17.58 -0.75
C TYR A 38 2.43 16.62 0.42
N CYS A 39 3.19 15.52 0.19
CA CYS A 39 3.35 14.45 1.16
C CYS A 39 4.60 14.65 2.00
N ASN A 40 4.44 14.61 3.32
CA ASN A 40 5.54 14.70 4.29
C ASN A 40 5.75 13.41 5.10
N MET A 41 4.97 12.33 4.82
CA MET A 41 4.97 11.11 5.65
C MET A 41 6.36 10.49 5.80
N TYR A 42 7.14 10.45 4.72
CA TYR A 42 8.46 9.82 4.72
C TYR A 42 9.59 10.78 4.32
N ARG A 43 9.38 12.10 4.47
CA ARG A 43 10.44 13.09 4.23
C ARG A 43 11.60 12.85 5.19
N GLY A 44 12.82 12.78 4.64
CA GLY A 44 14.03 12.49 5.43
C GLY A 44 14.23 11.02 5.77
N VAL A 45 13.27 10.14 5.45
CA VAL A 45 13.44 8.70 5.63
C VAL A 45 14.04 8.10 4.37
N ARG A 46 15.22 7.47 4.48
CA ARG A 46 15.83 6.74 3.39
C ARG A 46 14.99 5.49 3.06
N PHE A 47 14.64 5.35 1.79
CA PHE A 47 13.94 4.14 1.34
C PHE A 47 14.86 2.92 1.41
N GLU A 48 14.35 1.82 1.98
CA GLU A 48 14.98 0.50 1.96
C GLU A 48 13.96 -0.62 1.95
N LYS A 49 14.37 -1.78 1.43
CA LYS A 49 13.62 -3.03 1.51
C LYS A 49 14.15 -3.80 2.72
N LEU A 50 13.29 -4.12 3.69
CA LEU A 50 13.74 -4.86 4.87
C LEU A 50 14.22 -6.27 4.50
N SER A 51 15.16 -6.81 5.25
CA SER A 51 15.65 -8.18 5.05
C SER A 51 14.57 -9.22 5.39
N ASP A 52 14.70 -10.42 4.86
CA ASP A 52 13.78 -11.52 5.18
C ASP A 52 13.85 -11.87 6.67
N ASP A 53 15.01 -11.76 7.30
CA ASP A 53 15.18 -11.98 8.75
C ASP A 53 14.43 -10.94 9.60
N GLU A 54 14.43 -9.67 9.18
CA GLU A 54 13.67 -8.62 9.87
C GLU A 54 12.16 -8.84 9.74
N ILE A 55 11.69 -9.24 8.56
CA ILE A 55 10.29 -9.58 8.33
C ILE A 55 9.90 -10.81 9.18
N MET A 56 10.74 -11.84 9.20
CA MET A 56 10.48 -13.05 10.01
C MET A 56 10.46 -12.76 11.51
N ARG A 57 11.36 -11.90 12.02
CA ARG A 57 11.33 -11.49 13.44
C ARG A 57 10.00 -10.83 13.81
N GLN A 58 9.45 -9.95 12.98
CA GLN A 58 8.16 -9.30 13.20
C GLN A 58 7.02 -10.33 13.24
N ILE A 59 7.01 -11.27 12.29
CA ILE A 59 6.00 -12.34 12.22
C ILE A 59 6.09 -13.25 13.46
N ALA A 60 7.30 -13.68 13.84
CA ALA A 60 7.50 -14.54 15.02
C ALA A 60 7.08 -13.86 16.32
N MET A 61 7.35 -12.55 16.45
CA MET A 61 6.93 -11.77 17.60
C MET A 61 5.40 -11.65 17.66
N ALA A 62 4.73 -11.33 16.56
CA ALA A 62 3.26 -11.27 16.51
C ALA A 62 2.64 -12.64 16.82
N TYR A 63 3.21 -13.72 16.30
CA TYR A 63 2.80 -15.09 16.57
C TYR A 63 2.89 -15.44 18.07
N SER A 64 3.97 -15.04 18.75
CA SER A 64 4.15 -15.31 20.16
C SER A 64 3.16 -14.56 21.07
N VAL A 65 2.64 -13.42 20.60
CA VAL A 65 1.71 -12.58 21.37
C VAL A 65 0.26 -12.97 21.13
N ASP A 66 -0.17 -13.14 19.90
CA ASP A 66 -1.58 -13.43 19.57
C ASP A 66 -1.72 -14.12 18.20
N ARG A 67 -1.32 -15.39 18.13
CA ARG A 67 -1.41 -16.21 16.93
C ARG A 67 -2.82 -16.25 16.33
N ASP A 68 -3.80 -16.50 17.18
CA ASP A 68 -5.16 -16.79 16.75
C ASP A 68 -6.02 -15.53 16.56
N GLY A 69 -5.59 -14.39 17.13
CA GLY A 69 -6.26 -13.10 17.03
C GLY A 69 -5.87 -12.30 15.79
N VAL A 70 -4.75 -12.63 15.13
CA VAL A 70 -4.33 -11.93 13.88
C VAL A 70 -5.24 -12.37 12.73
N ARG A 71 -6.23 -11.54 12.42
CA ARG A 71 -7.17 -11.75 11.30
C ARG A 71 -6.84 -10.90 10.07
N ARG A 72 -6.14 -9.80 10.26
CA ARG A 72 -5.79 -8.86 9.20
C ARG A 72 -4.34 -8.42 9.34
N VAL A 73 -3.64 -8.33 8.22
CA VAL A 73 -2.27 -7.83 8.14
C VAL A 73 -2.23 -6.67 7.16
N PHE A 74 -1.55 -5.59 7.56
CA PHE A 74 -1.24 -4.47 6.69
C PHE A 74 0.26 -4.46 6.39
N LEU A 75 0.63 -4.65 5.12
CA LEU A 75 2.02 -4.56 4.69
C LEU A 75 2.43 -3.08 4.58
N ALA A 76 3.28 -2.63 5.46
CA ALA A 76 3.80 -1.26 5.52
C ALA A 76 5.24 -1.21 4.93
N ASP A 77 5.78 -0.08 4.56
CA ASP A 77 5.41 1.33 4.71
C ASP A 77 4.64 1.90 3.51
N GLY A 78 5.30 2.80 2.77
CA GLY A 78 4.66 3.60 1.74
C GLY A 78 4.24 2.84 0.49
N ASP A 79 4.87 1.69 0.21
CA ASP A 79 4.55 0.84 -0.93
C ASP A 79 5.21 -0.55 -0.82
N ALA A 80 4.43 -1.57 -0.52
CA ALA A 80 4.95 -2.95 -0.50
C ALA A 80 5.09 -3.56 -1.91
N LEU A 81 4.33 -3.07 -2.92
CA LEU A 81 4.35 -3.60 -4.28
C LEU A 81 5.65 -3.32 -5.04
N VAL A 82 6.52 -2.46 -4.50
CA VAL A 82 7.90 -2.27 -5.00
C VAL A 82 8.76 -3.53 -4.86
N LEU A 83 8.36 -4.47 -3.99
CA LEU A 83 9.03 -5.76 -3.85
C LEU A 83 8.74 -6.66 -5.06
N PRO A 84 9.70 -7.53 -5.47
CA PRO A 84 9.45 -8.55 -6.48
C PRO A 84 8.26 -9.42 -6.09
N THR A 85 7.49 -9.84 -7.08
CA THR A 85 6.28 -10.66 -6.88
C THR A 85 6.57 -11.95 -6.12
N GLU A 86 7.63 -12.66 -6.48
CA GLU A 86 8.07 -13.88 -5.78
C GLU A 86 8.34 -13.64 -4.29
N ARG A 87 8.92 -12.49 -3.95
CA ARG A 87 9.19 -12.16 -2.55
C ARG A 87 7.90 -11.89 -1.78
N LEU A 88 6.97 -11.16 -2.38
CA LEU A 88 5.64 -10.93 -1.80
C LEU A 88 4.89 -12.26 -1.59
N LEU A 89 4.95 -13.18 -2.57
CA LEU A 89 4.33 -14.50 -2.46
C LEU A 89 4.88 -15.29 -1.27
N ARG A 90 6.21 -15.32 -1.07
CA ARG A 90 6.81 -15.97 0.11
C ARG A 90 6.36 -15.34 1.43
N ILE A 91 6.24 -14.02 1.50
CA ILE A 91 5.75 -13.33 2.70
C ILE A 91 4.29 -13.72 2.97
N LEU A 92 3.44 -13.72 1.94
CA LEU A 92 2.02 -14.07 2.06
C LEU A 92 1.81 -15.53 2.48
N GLU A 93 2.59 -16.45 1.92
CA GLU A 93 2.60 -17.86 2.31
C GLU A 93 3.01 -18.02 3.78
N THR A 94 4.06 -17.33 4.18
CA THR A 94 4.52 -17.34 5.58
C THR A 94 3.44 -16.82 6.52
N LEU A 95 2.79 -15.71 6.19
CA LEU A 95 1.69 -15.17 6.99
C LEU A 95 0.54 -16.17 7.15
N ARG A 96 0.15 -16.85 6.09
CA ARG A 96 -0.90 -17.90 6.14
C ARG A 96 -0.50 -19.08 7.02
N LYS A 97 0.77 -19.48 6.98
CA LYS A 97 1.31 -20.57 7.80
C LYS A 97 1.30 -20.23 9.30
N TYR A 98 1.66 -18.99 9.64
CA TYR A 98 1.76 -18.55 11.03
C TYR A 98 0.41 -18.15 11.63
N PHE A 99 -0.50 -17.56 10.86
CA PHE A 99 -1.78 -17.02 11.33
C PHE A 99 -2.96 -17.77 10.70
N PRO A 100 -3.47 -18.83 11.36
CA PRO A 100 -4.50 -19.70 10.78
C PRO A 100 -5.84 -19.00 10.55
N ASN A 101 -6.11 -17.92 11.28
CA ASN A 101 -7.33 -17.13 11.18
C ASN A 101 -7.18 -15.88 10.29
N LEU A 102 -6.08 -15.79 9.54
CA LEU A 102 -5.83 -14.67 8.62
C LEU A 102 -6.84 -14.65 7.48
N THR A 103 -7.63 -13.57 7.39
CA THR A 103 -8.68 -13.41 6.38
C THR A 103 -8.31 -12.40 5.30
N ARG A 104 -7.42 -11.44 5.59
CA ARG A 104 -7.06 -10.38 4.66
C ARG A 104 -5.62 -9.89 4.87
N VAL A 105 -4.91 -9.72 3.76
CA VAL A 105 -3.72 -8.90 3.70
C VAL A 105 -3.99 -7.69 2.82
N SER A 106 -3.55 -6.52 3.26
CA SER A 106 -3.72 -5.25 2.56
C SER A 106 -2.40 -4.48 2.52
N SER A 107 -2.29 -3.49 1.62
CA SER A 107 -1.11 -2.64 1.50
C SER A 107 -1.43 -1.31 0.86
N TYR A 108 -0.62 -0.28 1.14
CA TYR A 108 -0.49 0.82 0.19
C TYR A 108 0.16 0.33 -1.09
N ALA A 109 -0.19 0.96 -2.22
CA ALA A 109 0.37 0.65 -3.52
C ALA A 109 0.60 1.93 -4.34
N ALA A 110 1.84 2.16 -4.73
CA ALA A 110 2.16 3.23 -5.65
C ALA A 110 1.74 2.87 -7.09
N PRO A 111 1.24 3.85 -7.86
CA PRO A 111 0.73 3.58 -9.21
C PRO A 111 1.80 2.97 -10.13
N GLY A 112 3.04 3.46 -10.05
CA GLY A 112 4.14 2.94 -10.87
C GLY A 112 4.44 1.46 -10.58
N ASP A 113 4.28 1.01 -9.34
CA ASP A 113 4.54 -0.38 -8.95
C ASP A 113 3.40 -1.30 -9.37
N ILE A 114 2.15 -0.85 -9.32
CA ILE A 114 1.01 -1.56 -9.90
C ILE A 114 1.18 -1.73 -11.42
N LEU A 115 1.57 -0.65 -12.13
CA LEU A 115 1.74 -0.69 -13.58
C LEU A 115 2.92 -1.54 -14.05
N ARG A 116 3.95 -1.71 -13.22
CA ARG A 116 5.11 -2.58 -13.53
C ARG A 116 4.79 -4.07 -13.40
N LYS A 117 3.80 -4.43 -12.58
CA LYS A 117 3.39 -5.84 -12.44
C LYS A 117 2.45 -6.23 -13.58
N SER A 118 2.64 -7.43 -14.12
CA SER A 118 1.69 -8.01 -15.06
C SER A 118 0.35 -8.30 -14.38
N LEU A 119 -0.70 -8.48 -15.16
CA LEU A 119 -2.01 -8.87 -14.63
C LEU A 119 -1.93 -10.23 -13.93
N ASP A 120 -1.14 -11.17 -14.45
CA ASP A 120 -0.97 -12.49 -13.85
C ASP A 120 -0.22 -12.43 -12.52
N GLU A 121 0.79 -11.57 -12.38
CA GLU A 121 1.44 -11.32 -11.10
C GLU A 121 0.46 -10.76 -10.06
N LEU A 122 -0.38 -9.81 -10.44
CA LEU A 122 -1.40 -9.27 -9.55
C LEU A 122 -2.44 -10.34 -9.14
N LYS A 123 -2.86 -11.21 -10.06
CA LYS A 123 -3.74 -12.35 -9.75
C LYS A 123 -3.09 -13.33 -8.78
N GLN A 124 -1.83 -13.70 -8.99
CA GLN A 124 -1.08 -14.55 -8.07
C GLN A 124 -1.02 -13.95 -6.66
N LEU A 125 -0.73 -12.66 -6.54
CA LEU A 125 -0.72 -11.96 -5.25
C LEU A 125 -2.10 -11.99 -4.59
N LYS A 126 -3.18 -11.80 -5.36
CA LYS A 126 -4.55 -11.90 -4.88
C LYS A 126 -4.88 -13.30 -4.36
N GLU A 127 -4.55 -14.34 -5.10
CA GLU A 127 -4.75 -15.74 -4.72
C GLU A 127 -3.93 -16.09 -3.46
N ALA A 128 -2.72 -15.54 -3.35
CA ALA A 128 -1.88 -15.67 -2.17
C ALA A 128 -2.41 -14.90 -0.95
N GLY A 129 -3.42 -14.03 -1.08
CA GLY A 129 -4.11 -13.36 0.03
C GLY A 129 -3.90 -11.86 0.15
N LEU A 130 -3.18 -11.22 -0.77
CA LEU A 130 -3.17 -9.76 -0.88
C LEU A 130 -4.44 -9.30 -1.59
N THR A 131 -5.49 -9.05 -0.83
CA THR A 131 -6.84 -8.87 -1.39
C THR A 131 -7.28 -7.41 -1.49
N MET A 132 -6.58 -6.48 -0.80
CA MET A 132 -6.97 -5.08 -0.73
C MET A 132 -5.76 -4.17 -0.95
N LEU A 133 -5.89 -3.22 -1.88
CA LEU A 133 -4.90 -2.17 -2.11
C LEU A 133 -5.48 -0.79 -1.77
N TYR A 134 -4.67 0.02 -1.10
CA TYR A 134 -4.94 1.43 -0.86
C TYR A 134 -4.11 2.25 -1.83
N TYR A 135 -4.78 2.89 -2.78
CA TYR A 135 -4.16 3.67 -3.84
C TYR A 135 -4.40 5.16 -3.63
N GLY A 136 -3.35 5.90 -3.37
CA GLY A 136 -3.37 7.36 -3.42
C GLY A 136 -3.40 7.82 -4.87
N MET A 137 -4.59 8.00 -5.43
CA MET A 137 -4.79 8.58 -6.76
C MET A 137 -4.58 10.10 -6.73
N GLU A 138 -5.05 10.75 -5.64
CA GLU A 138 -5.03 12.17 -5.31
C GLU A 138 -5.86 13.02 -6.27
N SER A 139 -5.77 12.79 -7.57
CA SER A 139 -6.48 13.46 -8.65
C SER A 139 -6.55 12.60 -9.91
N GLY A 140 -7.60 12.77 -10.73
CA GLY A 140 -7.64 12.25 -12.10
C GLY A 140 -7.08 13.25 -13.13
N ASP A 141 -6.84 14.51 -12.73
CA ASP A 141 -6.35 15.55 -13.63
C ASP A 141 -4.83 15.47 -13.86
N SER A 142 -4.42 15.19 -15.09
CA SER A 142 -3.01 15.03 -15.47
C SER A 142 -2.16 16.27 -15.15
N LYS A 143 -2.72 17.47 -15.25
CA LYS A 143 -1.98 18.69 -14.89
C LYS A 143 -1.72 18.72 -13.39
N THR A 144 -2.72 18.47 -12.58
CA THR A 144 -2.60 18.41 -11.11
C THR A 144 -1.60 17.33 -10.69
N LEU A 145 -1.70 16.11 -11.27
CA LEU A 145 -0.77 15.00 -10.99
C LEU A 145 0.68 15.36 -11.31
N LYS A 146 0.91 16.09 -12.42
CA LYS A 146 2.23 16.61 -12.78
C LYS A 146 2.73 17.64 -11.76
N ASP A 147 1.88 18.60 -11.41
CA ASP A 147 2.23 19.68 -10.47
C ASP A 147 2.60 19.15 -9.09
N ILE A 148 1.91 18.11 -8.61
CA ILE A 148 2.21 17.44 -7.34
C ILE A 148 3.29 16.35 -7.44
N ARG A 149 3.87 16.12 -8.61
CA ARG A 149 4.90 15.10 -8.89
C ARG A 149 4.47 13.70 -8.51
N LYS A 150 3.23 13.31 -8.86
CA LYS A 150 2.69 11.98 -8.53
C LYS A 150 3.35 10.84 -9.30
N GLY A 151 4.01 11.14 -10.41
CA GLY A 151 4.73 10.14 -11.22
C GLY A 151 3.87 9.39 -12.22
N VAL A 152 2.57 9.74 -12.35
CA VAL A 152 1.62 9.21 -13.33
C VAL A 152 0.72 10.32 -13.85
N ASN A 153 0.06 10.09 -14.98
CA ASN A 153 -1.00 10.94 -15.52
C ASN A 153 -2.40 10.34 -15.28
N GLY A 154 -3.46 11.04 -15.70
CA GLY A 154 -4.84 10.61 -15.50
C GLY A 154 -5.16 9.27 -16.18
N GLU A 155 -4.71 9.04 -17.40
CA GLU A 155 -4.93 7.79 -18.13
C GLU A 155 -4.26 6.60 -17.43
N GLN A 156 -3.05 6.80 -16.94
CA GLN A 156 -2.33 5.80 -16.14
C GLN A 156 -3.04 5.52 -14.80
N SER A 157 -3.66 6.52 -14.19
CA SER A 157 -4.46 6.35 -12.96
C SER A 157 -5.70 5.50 -13.22
N ILE A 158 -6.38 5.67 -14.35
CA ILE A 158 -7.50 4.82 -14.78
C ILE A 158 -7.02 3.39 -15.02
N GLU A 159 -5.88 3.22 -15.70
CA GLU A 159 -5.31 1.89 -15.97
C GLU A 159 -4.94 1.15 -14.68
N VAL A 160 -4.40 1.85 -13.66
CA VAL A 160 -4.16 1.28 -12.32
C VAL A 160 -5.44 0.68 -11.75
N GLY A 161 -6.53 1.44 -11.75
CA GLY A 161 -7.82 0.98 -11.25
C GLY A 161 -8.33 -0.26 -11.99
N LYS A 162 -8.27 -0.24 -13.34
CA LYS A 162 -8.67 -1.36 -14.20
C LYS A 162 -7.86 -2.62 -13.92
N ARG A 163 -6.54 -2.52 -13.80
CA ARG A 163 -5.66 -3.67 -13.53
C ARG A 163 -5.94 -4.32 -12.18
N VAL A 164 -6.08 -3.51 -11.13
CA VAL A 164 -6.36 -4.02 -9.78
C VAL A 164 -7.71 -4.74 -9.75
N ARG A 165 -8.74 -4.15 -10.36
CA ARG A 165 -10.07 -4.78 -10.46
C ARG A 165 -10.06 -6.04 -11.33
N ALA A 166 -9.36 -6.04 -12.46
CA ALA A 166 -9.21 -7.21 -13.32
C ALA A 166 -8.44 -8.37 -12.65
N ALA A 167 -7.57 -8.05 -11.69
CA ALA A 167 -6.91 -9.04 -10.83
C ALA A 167 -7.82 -9.60 -9.72
N GLY A 168 -9.04 -9.07 -9.57
CA GLY A 168 -9.99 -9.47 -8.52
C GLY A 168 -9.68 -8.93 -7.14
N MET A 169 -8.81 -7.91 -7.04
CA MET A 169 -8.51 -7.25 -5.77
C MET A 169 -9.52 -6.13 -5.47
N ASP A 170 -9.73 -5.88 -4.18
CA ASP A 170 -10.42 -4.68 -3.73
C ASP A 170 -9.48 -3.47 -3.82
N LEU A 171 -10.05 -2.31 -4.14
CA LEU A 171 -9.31 -1.07 -4.30
C LEU A 171 -9.97 0.04 -3.48
N SER A 172 -9.21 0.61 -2.54
CA SER A 172 -9.57 1.85 -1.86
C SER A 172 -8.82 3.00 -2.51
N ILE A 173 -9.53 3.94 -3.10
CA ILE A 173 -8.95 5.10 -3.77
C ILE A 173 -8.98 6.29 -2.82
N ILE A 174 -7.84 6.95 -2.65
CA ILE A 174 -7.69 8.15 -1.85
C ILE A 174 -7.56 9.32 -2.82
N ILE A 175 -8.39 10.35 -2.62
CA ILE A 175 -8.34 11.62 -3.37
C ILE A 175 -8.16 12.77 -2.38
N ILE A 176 -7.53 13.87 -2.82
CA ILE A 176 -7.34 15.05 -1.98
C ILE A 176 -8.17 16.19 -2.54
N LEU A 177 -9.25 16.53 -1.83
CA LEU A 177 -10.07 17.67 -2.20
C LEU A 177 -9.26 18.97 -2.13
N GLY A 178 -9.41 19.82 -3.14
CA GLY A 178 -8.73 21.11 -3.20
C GLY A 178 -7.26 21.09 -3.64
N ILE A 179 -6.68 19.92 -3.94
CA ILE A 179 -5.25 19.77 -4.31
C ILE A 179 -4.88 20.56 -5.57
N ALA A 180 -5.85 20.83 -6.47
CA ALA A 180 -5.66 21.62 -7.67
C ALA A 180 -5.77 23.13 -7.46
N GLY A 181 -6.02 23.58 -6.21
CA GLY A 181 -6.35 24.96 -5.89
C GLY A 181 -7.70 25.40 -6.47
N ALA A 182 -8.18 26.60 -6.10
CA ALA A 182 -9.48 27.11 -6.57
C ALA A 182 -9.60 27.16 -8.11
N PRO A 183 -8.60 27.64 -8.89
CA PRO A 183 -8.69 27.69 -10.34
C PRO A 183 -8.76 26.32 -11.02
N GLY A 184 -8.19 25.29 -10.38
CA GLY A 184 -8.15 23.91 -10.91
C GLY A 184 -9.28 23.01 -10.42
N SER A 185 -10.09 23.47 -9.47
CA SER A 185 -11.05 22.64 -8.73
C SER A 185 -12.04 21.90 -9.65
N MET A 186 -12.66 22.60 -10.59
CA MET A 186 -13.64 22.00 -11.52
C MET A 186 -12.96 20.94 -12.42
N ARG A 187 -11.80 21.27 -12.99
CA ARG A 187 -11.05 20.31 -13.83
C ARG A 187 -10.64 19.06 -13.03
N HIS A 188 -10.13 19.26 -11.82
CA HIS A 188 -9.81 18.16 -10.89
C HIS A 188 -11.04 17.30 -10.60
N ALA A 189 -12.17 17.91 -10.23
CA ALA A 189 -13.39 17.16 -9.90
C ALA A 189 -13.89 16.32 -11.09
N LEU A 190 -14.02 16.92 -12.29
CA LEU A 190 -14.50 16.24 -13.49
C LEU A 190 -13.56 15.10 -13.93
N ALA A 191 -12.26 15.32 -13.91
CA ALA A 191 -11.29 14.28 -14.29
C ALA A 191 -11.17 13.16 -13.24
N THR A 192 -11.47 13.46 -11.97
CA THR A 192 -11.41 12.46 -10.90
C THR A 192 -12.66 11.57 -10.85
N ALA A 193 -13.78 12.06 -11.38
CA ALA A 193 -15.05 11.33 -11.41
C ALA A 193 -15.19 10.34 -12.59
N GLN A 194 -14.25 10.33 -13.54
CA GLN A 194 -14.20 9.38 -14.66
C GLN A 194 -13.72 8.00 -14.21
#